data_fe375800bb3752eb3d66feef83ea0b91
#
_entry.id   fe375800bb3752eb3d66feef83ea0b91
#
_cell.length_a   1.000
_cell.length_b   1.000
_cell.length_c   1.000
_cell.angle_alpha   90.00
_cell.angle_beta   90.00
_cell.angle_gamma   90.00
#
_symmetry.space_group_name_H-M   'P 1'
#
loop_
_entity.id
_entity.type
_entity.pdbx_description
1 polymer ?
#
loop_
_entity_poly.entity_id
_entity_poly.type
_entity_poly.pdbx_seq_one_letter_code
_entity_poly.pdbx_strand_id
1 'polypeptide(L)'
;MATLRKAFALCAIAFLVSIASAKPSWGQTQTLTAFYTAPVVSMAPMWIAKEAGFFKKQGLDVRLVFIASGPLGTTAILSGEVDVGVIGGFAPIRAIAGGAKNLVMIGQTKNRMTGAIVGKKEIAGVQDLKGKRLGIDRIGSNPDMFSQAALSRFQIDPLKDLNYIQLGTIGQGIPALKAGTIDAVTTNAPHDLFAQRLGFKVILDITAMKIPFAATVLLSARNTVERKQQELAKFMRAYAEAMHYFLTNSEGTNQIVAKYTKVEDREVNAYAIESESHAVQRTLQVDPKGIELILGLMSKSMPQATSAKPEDFYDPRFFTDLRDSGFLKKLWGDKL
;
A
#
# COMPACT_ATOMS: atom_id res chain seq x y z
N MET A 1 -65.77 -17.12 38.50
CA MET A 1 -64.83 -15.98 38.64
C MET A 1 -63.39 -16.37 38.98
N ALA A 2 -63.08 -17.49 39.59
CA ALA A 2 -61.71 -17.89 39.96
C ALA A 2 -60.88 -18.42 38.76
N THR A 3 -61.50 -18.99 37.74
CA THR A 3 -60.82 -19.57 36.58
C THR A 3 -60.33 -18.51 35.58
N LEU A 4 -60.99 -17.37 35.47
CA LEU A 4 -60.55 -16.29 34.60
C LEU A 4 -59.35 -15.52 35.12
N ARG A 5 -59.18 -15.44 36.42
CA ARG A 5 -57.99 -14.78 37.07
C ARG A 5 -56.72 -15.60 36.90
N LYS A 6 -56.81 -16.94 36.88
CA LYS A 6 -55.63 -17.81 36.66
C LYS A 6 -55.15 -17.79 35.23
N ALA A 7 -55.99 -17.63 34.24
CA ALA A 7 -55.59 -17.52 32.83
C ALA A 7 -54.89 -16.19 32.52
N PHE A 8 -55.30 -15.09 33.14
CA PHE A 8 -54.62 -13.79 32.99
C PHE A 8 -53.24 -13.73 33.64
N ALA A 9 -53.06 -14.41 34.80
CA ALA A 9 -51.77 -14.48 35.46
C ALA A 9 -50.74 -15.34 34.71
N LEU A 10 -51.15 -16.41 34.02
CA LEU A 10 -50.25 -17.25 33.19
C LEU A 10 -49.84 -16.52 31.90
N CYS A 11 -50.70 -15.77 31.26
CA CYS A 11 -50.34 -14.97 30.06
C CYS A 11 -49.39 -13.81 30.39
N ALA A 12 -49.52 -13.15 31.55
CA ALA A 12 -48.60 -12.09 31.96
C ALA A 12 -47.19 -12.59 32.30
N ILE A 13 -47.09 -13.78 32.88
CA ILE A 13 -45.77 -14.42 33.17
C ILE A 13 -45.10 -14.88 31.86
N ALA A 14 -45.82 -15.41 30.89
CA ALA A 14 -45.30 -15.79 29.57
C ALA A 14 -44.80 -14.58 28.78
N PHE A 15 -45.41 -13.40 28.90
CA PHE A 15 -44.97 -12.18 28.22
C PHE A 15 -43.73 -11.54 28.85
N LEU A 16 -43.55 -11.66 30.17
CA LEU A 16 -42.37 -11.18 30.89
C LEU A 16 -41.12 -12.04 30.67
N VAL A 17 -41.27 -13.33 30.41
CA VAL A 17 -40.13 -14.23 30.12
C VAL A 17 -39.61 -14.02 28.70
N SER A 18 -40.42 -13.56 27.75
CA SER A 18 -39.99 -13.31 26.35
C SER A 18 -39.14 -12.06 26.18
N ILE A 19 -39.15 -11.12 27.14
CA ILE A 19 -38.33 -9.88 27.06
C ILE A 19 -36.93 -10.07 27.64
N ALA A 20 -36.70 -11.11 28.45
CA ALA A 20 -35.39 -11.33 29.11
C ALA A 20 -34.34 -12.05 28.26
N SER A 21 -34.64 -12.45 27.01
CA SER A 21 -33.75 -13.20 26.13
C SER A 21 -33.10 -12.38 24.98
N ALA A 22 -33.28 -11.07 24.95
CA ALA A 22 -32.50 -10.20 24.09
C ALA A 22 -31.06 -10.10 24.68
N LYS A 23 -30.26 -11.15 24.51
CA LYS A 23 -28.81 -11.04 24.68
C LYS A 23 -28.38 -9.86 23.81
N PRO A 24 -27.67 -8.85 24.36
CA PRO A 24 -27.06 -7.85 23.51
C PRO A 24 -26.22 -8.64 22.49
N SER A 25 -26.57 -8.59 21.23
CA SER A 25 -25.71 -9.03 20.15
C SER A 25 -24.48 -8.12 20.19
N TRP A 26 -23.52 -8.49 21.01
CA TRP A 26 -22.17 -7.96 20.88
C TRP A 26 -21.76 -8.40 19.49
N GLY A 27 -21.82 -7.47 18.53
CA GLY A 27 -21.50 -7.75 17.15
C GLY A 27 -20.19 -8.50 17.11
N GLN A 28 -20.19 -9.72 16.56
CA GLN A 28 -18.96 -10.51 16.44
C GLN A 28 -17.92 -9.60 15.81
N THR A 29 -16.80 -9.43 16.50
CA THR A 29 -15.68 -8.65 15.98
C THR A 29 -15.24 -9.31 14.68
N GLN A 30 -15.43 -8.61 13.58
CA GLN A 30 -15.09 -9.11 12.24
C GLN A 30 -13.58 -9.12 12.08
N THR A 31 -13.01 -10.23 11.60
CA THR A 31 -11.57 -10.39 11.48
C THR A 31 -11.09 -10.26 10.04
N LEU A 32 -9.98 -9.57 9.84
CA LEU A 32 -9.25 -9.51 8.58
C LEU A 32 -7.76 -9.78 8.82
N THR A 33 -7.13 -10.51 7.90
CA THR A 33 -5.67 -10.55 7.82
C THR A 33 -5.21 -9.58 6.76
N ALA A 34 -4.48 -8.54 7.19
CA ALA A 34 -3.93 -7.53 6.29
C ALA A 34 -2.41 -7.62 6.24
N PHE A 35 -1.79 -7.18 5.13
CA PHE A 35 -0.33 -7.17 5.01
C PHE A 35 0.21 -5.85 4.46
N TYR A 36 1.51 -5.65 4.69
CA TYR A 36 2.32 -4.60 4.08
C TYR A 36 3.64 -5.17 3.56
N THR A 37 4.24 -4.54 2.55
CA THR A 37 5.34 -5.14 1.78
C THR A 37 6.74 -4.61 2.11
N ALA A 38 6.85 -3.53 2.86
CA ALA A 38 8.14 -2.96 3.25
C ALA A 38 8.00 -2.13 4.54
N PRO A 39 9.03 -2.03 5.39
CA PRO A 39 9.06 -1.13 6.52
C PRO A 39 9.46 0.29 6.09
N VAL A 40 8.65 0.92 5.22
CA VAL A 40 8.84 2.27 4.66
C VAL A 40 7.60 3.12 4.85
N VAL A 41 7.75 4.43 4.85
CA VAL A 41 6.68 5.39 5.23
C VAL A 41 5.42 5.26 4.35
N SER A 42 5.54 4.83 3.09
CA SER A 42 4.36 4.60 2.24
C SER A 42 3.39 3.53 2.79
N MET A 43 3.83 2.70 3.74
CA MET A 43 3.00 1.71 4.43
C MET A 43 2.41 2.25 5.75
N ALA A 44 2.82 3.44 6.19
CA ALA A 44 2.45 4.00 7.49
C ALA A 44 0.93 4.11 7.74
N PRO A 45 0.07 4.46 6.77
CA PRO A 45 -1.37 4.47 7.03
C PRO A 45 -1.93 3.14 7.52
N MET A 46 -1.38 2.00 7.05
CA MET A 46 -1.76 0.67 7.55
C MET A 46 -1.39 0.49 9.03
N TRP A 47 -0.20 0.91 9.41
CA TRP A 47 0.27 0.86 10.79
C TRP A 47 -0.53 1.79 11.70
N ILE A 48 -0.79 3.01 11.22
CA ILE A 48 -1.60 4.01 11.92
C ILE A 48 -3.02 3.47 12.15
N ALA A 49 -3.64 2.85 11.13
CA ALA A 49 -4.98 2.26 11.28
C ALA A 49 -5.04 1.21 12.41
N LYS A 50 -3.95 0.44 12.59
CA LYS A 50 -3.81 -0.54 13.68
C LYS A 50 -3.52 0.15 15.02
N GLU A 51 -2.47 0.97 15.10
CA GLU A 51 -1.93 1.52 16.35
C GLU A 51 -2.82 2.62 16.94
N ALA A 52 -3.39 3.51 16.12
CA ALA A 52 -4.32 4.54 16.54
C ALA A 52 -5.75 4.02 16.72
N GLY A 53 -5.98 2.72 16.52
CA GLY A 53 -7.25 2.06 16.81
C GLY A 53 -8.36 2.30 15.80
N PHE A 54 -8.07 2.81 14.59
CA PHE A 54 -9.11 3.07 13.58
C PHE A 54 -9.80 1.79 13.11
N PHE A 55 -9.10 0.65 13.03
CA PHE A 55 -9.74 -0.63 12.75
C PHE A 55 -10.72 -1.02 13.85
N LYS A 56 -10.33 -0.90 15.11
CA LYS A 56 -11.22 -1.19 16.25
C LYS A 56 -12.43 -0.26 16.28
N LYS A 57 -12.25 1.03 15.97
CA LYS A 57 -13.34 2.00 15.84
C LYS A 57 -14.39 1.57 14.82
N GLN A 58 -13.98 0.89 13.76
CA GLN A 58 -14.87 0.32 12.74
C GLN A 58 -15.39 -1.09 13.09
N GLY A 59 -15.10 -1.62 14.28
CA GLY A 59 -15.50 -2.97 14.71
C GLY A 59 -14.70 -4.09 14.03
N LEU A 60 -13.46 -3.80 13.56
CA LEU A 60 -12.59 -4.78 12.95
C LEU A 60 -11.45 -5.18 13.89
N ASP A 61 -11.18 -6.48 13.97
CA ASP A 61 -9.89 -7.00 14.44
C ASP A 61 -9.00 -7.33 13.25
N VAL A 62 -7.95 -6.55 13.03
CA VAL A 62 -7.04 -6.73 11.91
C VAL A 62 -5.73 -7.31 12.39
N ARG A 63 -5.42 -8.53 11.93
CA ARG A 63 -4.09 -9.13 12.08
C ARG A 63 -3.18 -8.57 10.99
N LEU A 64 -2.13 -7.86 11.37
CA LEU A 64 -1.19 -7.25 10.43
C LEU A 64 0.05 -8.11 10.26
N VAL A 65 0.42 -8.42 9.01
CA VAL A 65 1.54 -9.29 8.63
C VAL A 65 2.51 -8.55 7.71
N PHE A 66 3.80 -8.74 7.91
CA PHE A 66 4.83 -8.29 6.98
C PHE A 66 5.12 -9.37 5.94
N ILE A 67 5.02 -9.04 4.64
CA ILE A 67 5.38 -9.92 3.53
C ILE A 67 6.33 -9.16 2.61
N ALA A 68 7.60 -9.55 2.62
CA ALA A 68 8.64 -8.83 1.90
C ALA A 68 8.43 -8.85 0.38
N SER A 69 8.24 -7.67 -0.22
CA SER A 69 8.08 -7.39 -1.66
C SER A 69 6.70 -7.62 -2.27
N GLY A 70 6.46 -6.92 -3.39
CA GLY A 70 5.20 -6.96 -4.14
C GLY A 70 4.86 -8.35 -4.72
N PRO A 71 5.76 -9.04 -5.40
CA PRO A 71 5.47 -10.38 -5.92
C PRO A 71 5.00 -11.38 -4.86
N LEU A 72 5.65 -11.42 -3.69
CA LEU A 72 5.26 -12.32 -2.60
C LEU A 72 3.89 -11.95 -2.02
N GLY A 73 3.61 -10.66 -1.80
CA GLY A 73 2.30 -10.19 -1.34
C GLY A 73 1.17 -10.51 -2.33
N THR A 74 1.44 -10.41 -3.63
CA THR A 74 0.49 -10.79 -4.69
C THR A 74 0.15 -12.28 -4.63
N THR A 75 1.16 -13.14 -4.42
CA THR A 75 0.97 -14.58 -4.25
C THR A 75 0.14 -14.89 -3.00
N ALA A 76 0.40 -14.23 -1.87
CA ALA A 76 -0.33 -14.45 -0.62
C ALA A 76 -1.82 -14.08 -0.71
N ILE A 77 -2.19 -13.04 -1.50
CA ILE A 77 -3.60 -12.75 -1.81
C ILE A 77 -4.21 -13.85 -2.68
N LEU A 78 -3.50 -14.31 -3.70
CA LEU A 78 -4.00 -15.36 -4.60
C LEU A 78 -4.22 -16.69 -3.90
N SER A 79 -3.35 -17.05 -2.94
CA SER A 79 -3.49 -18.26 -2.13
C SER A 79 -4.58 -18.16 -1.06
N GLY A 80 -5.07 -16.96 -0.76
CA GLY A 80 -6.07 -16.71 0.29
C GLY A 80 -5.50 -16.72 1.70
N GLU A 81 -4.18 -16.68 1.87
CA GLU A 81 -3.52 -16.56 3.19
C GLU A 81 -3.80 -15.21 3.87
N VAL A 82 -4.04 -14.18 3.08
CA VAL A 82 -4.37 -12.82 3.54
C VAL A 82 -5.55 -12.25 2.77
N ASP A 83 -6.31 -11.36 3.40
CA ASP A 83 -7.54 -10.79 2.84
C ASP A 83 -7.30 -9.51 2.04
N VAL A 84 -6.40 -8.66 2.52
CA VAL A 84 -6.14 -7.33 1.95
C VAL A 84 -4.70 -6.91 2.22
N GLY A 85 -4.13 -6.09 1.35
CA GLY A 85 -2.79 -5.59 1.59
C GLY A 85 -2.50 -4.23 0.97
N VAL A 86 -1.52 -3.52 1.56
CA VAL A 86 -0.92 -2.34 0.98
C VAL A 86 0.37 -2.74 0.28
N ILE A 87 0.46 -2.46 -1.02
CA ILE A 87 1.44 -3.06 -1.92
C ILE A 87 1.77 -2.12 -3.08
N GLY A 88 2.93 -2.33 -3.71
CA GLY A 88 3.24 -1.72 -5.00
C GLY A 88 2.38 -2.30 -6.14
N GLY A 89 1.83 -1.45 -7.00
CA GLY A 89 0.83 -1.87 -7.99
C GLY A 89 1.37 -2.68 -9.16
N PHE A 90 2.68 -2.63 -9.46
CA PHE A 90 3.21 -3.33 -10.63
C PHE A 90 2.99 -4.86 -10.57
N ALA A 91 3.34 -5.50 -9.44
CA ALA A 91 3.23 -6.95 -9.31
C ALA A 91 1.78 -7.46 -9.49
N PRO A 92 0.75 -6.88 -8.81
CA PRO A 92 -0.62 -7.29 -9.05
C PRO A 92 -1.12 -6.96 -10.45
N ILE A 93 -0.77 -5.80 -11.04
CA ILE A 93 -1.18 -5.46 -12.42
C ILE A 93 -0.59 -6.48 -13.39
N ARG A 94 0.69 -6.83 -13.26
CA ARG A 94 1.32 -7.87 -14.08
C ARG A 94 0.62 -9.23 -13.94
N ALA A 95 0.29 -9.62 -12.72
CA ALA A 95 -0.40 -10.88 -12.46
C ALA A 95 -1.81 -10.91 -13.09
N ILE A 96 -2.58 -9.82 -12.96
CA ILE A 96 -3.92 -9.69 -13.55
C ILE A 96 -3.82 -9.76 -15.09
N ALA A 97 -2.92 -8.99 -15.70
CA ALA A 97 -2.68 -9.02 -17.14
C ALA A 97 -2.22 -10.41 -17.63
N GLY A 98 -1.50 -11.15 -16.78
CA GLY A 98 -1.09 -12.54 -17.02
C GLY A 98 -2.18 -13.59 -16.78
N GLY A 99 -3.43 -13.18 -16.43
CA GLY A 99 -4.57 -14.09 -16.26
C GLY A 99 -5.00 -14.36 -14.82
N ALA A 100 -4.38 -13.75 -13.82
CA ALA A 100 -4.79 -13.89 -12.42
C ALA A 100 -6.05 -13.04 -12.13
N LYS A 101 -7.16 -13.36 -12.79
CA LYS A 101 -8.43 -12.58 -12.77
C LYS A 101 -9.07 -12.45 -11.38
N ASN A 102 -8.67 -13.28 -10.42
CA ASN A 102 -9.18 -13.20 -9.04
C ASN A 102 -8.58 -12.02 -8.24
N LEU A 103 -7.53 -11.35 -8.73
CA LEU A 103 -6.99 -10.15 -8.08
C LEU A 103 -7.77 -8.90 -8.44
N VAL A 104 -7.85 -7.95 -7.50
CA VAL A 104 -8.48 -6.64 -7.73
C VAL A 104 -7.92 -5.58 -6.78
N MET A 105 -7.63 -4.40 -7.31
CA MET A 105 -7.32 -3.23 -6.50
C MET A 105 -8.62 -2.62 -5.98
N ILE A 106 -8.69 -2.34 -4.68
CA ILE A 106 -9.86 -1.73 -4.01
C ILE A 106 -9.61 -0.27 -3.63
N GLY A 107 -8.40 0.23 -3.87
CA GLY A 107 -8.03 1.62 -3.63
C GLY A 107 -6.57 1.88 -3.99
N GLN A 108 -6.22 3.16 -4.02
CA GLN A 108 -4.86 3.63 -4.31
C GLN A 108 -4.51 4.79 -3.39
N THR A 109 -3.32 4.76 -2.79
CA THR A 109 -2.85 5.81 -1.89
C THR A 109 -1.81 6.72 -2.55
N LYS A 110 -1.10 6.21 -3.58
CA LYS A 110 -0.08 6.98 -4.29
C LYS A 110 -0.10 6.70 -5.79
N ASN A 111 -0.23 7.77 -6.60
CA ASN A 111 -0.45 7.68 -8.05
C ASN A 111 0.77 8.09 -8.90
N ARG A 112 1.95 8.19 -8.31
CA ARG A 112 3.21 8.53 -9.01
C ARG A 112 4.40 7.83 -8.39
N MET A 113 5.44 7.68 -9.18
CA MET A 113 6.72 7.17 -8.71
C MET A 113 7.34 8.13 -7.70
N THR A 114 8.00 7.57 -6.68
CA THR A 114 8.80 8.32 -5.70
C THR A 114 10.07 7.55 -5.40
N GLY A 115 11.13 8.28 -5.07
CA GLY A 115 12.43 7.71 -4.75
C GLY A 115 13.54 8.27 -5.62
N ALA A 116 14.67 7.64 -5.56
CA ALA A 116 15.88 8.05 -6.24
C ALA A 116 16.76 6.86 -6.62
N ILE A 117 17.64 7.04 -7.58
CA ILE A 117 18.81 6.21 -7.75
C ILE A 117 19.98 6.94 -7.05
N VAL A 118 20.52 6.28 -6.02
CA VAL A 118 21.68 6.76 -5.28
C VAL A 118 22.88 5.87 -5.55
N GLY A 119 24.07 6.41 -5.56
CA GLY A 119 25.25 5.62 -5.90
C GLY A 119 26.56 6.24 -5.46
N LYS A 120 27.65 5.60 -5.84
CA LYS A 120 29.01 6.02 -5.55
C LYS A 120 29.31 7.39 -6.15
N LYS A 121 30.22 8.15 -5.52
CA LYS A 121 30.58 9.53 -5.93
C LYS A 121 31.16 9.61 -7.34
N GLU A 122 31.82 8.54 -7.78
CA GLU A 122 32.46 8.44 -9.09
C GLU A 122 31.45 8.37 -10.25
N ILE A 123 30.20 8.03 -9.97
CA ILE A 123 29.11 8.07 -10.95
C ILE A 123 28.65 9.53 -11.06
N ALA A 124 29.14 10.25 -12.07
CA ALA A 124 28.89 11.68 -12.21
C ALA A 124 27.44 12.00 -12.61
N GLY A 125 26.82 11.14 -13.42
CA GLY A 125 25.47 11.32 -13.91
C GLY A 125 24.80 10.00 -14.34
N VAL A 126 23.58 10.14 -14.88
CA VAL A 126 22.75 8.97 -15.25
C VAL A 126 23.41 8.10 -16.31
N GLN A 127 24.14 8.70 -17.29
CA GLN A 127 24.81 7.93 -18.35
C GLN A 127 25.96 7.06 -17.83
N ASP A 128 26.60 7.43 -16.71
CA ASP A 128 27.70 6.68 -16.11
C ASP A 128 27.19 5.39 -15.39
N LEU A 129 25.88 5.19 -15.30
CA LEU A 129 25.28 3.96 -14.79
C LEU A 129 25.49 2.79 -15.74
N LYS A 130 25.74 3.01 -17.04
CA LYS A 130 25.97 1.92 -18.01
C LYS A 130 27.14 1.02 -17.58
N GLY A 131 26.90 -0.28 -17.59
CA GLY A 131 27.84 -1.31 -17.13
C GLY A 131 27.96 -1.43 -15.61
N LYS A 132 27.29 -0.57 -14.81
CA LYS A 132 27.35 -0.62 -13.34
C LYS A 132 26.38 -1.64 -12.76
N ARG A 133 26.66 -2.05 -11.51
CA ARG A 133 25.81 -2.93 -10.72
C ARG A 133 24.74 -2.08 -10.03
N LEU A 134 23.48 -2.25 -10.46
CA LEU A 134 22.34 -1.57 -9.85
C LEU A 134 21.60 -2.52 -8.91
N GLY A 135 21.55 -2.17 -7.63
CA GLY A 135 20.79 -2.89 -6.61
C GLY A 135 19.30 -2.57 -6.70
N ILE A 136 18.48 -3.60 -6.66
CA ILE A 136 17.03 -3.54 -6.49
C ILE A 136 16.61 -4.55 -5.41
N ASP A 137 15.40 -4.42 -4.86
CA ASP A 137 14.90 -5.44 -3.94
C ASP A 137 14.64 -6.78 -4.65
N ARG A 138 13.71 -6.79 -5.61
CA ARG A 138 13.37 -7.97 -6.44
C ARG A 138 12.93 -7.54 -7.83
N ILE A 139 13.17 -8.39 -8.83
CA ILE A 139 12.60 -8.22 -10.17
C ILE A 139 11.08 -8.26 -10.07
N GLY A 140 10.41 -7.31 -10.71
CA GLY A 140 8.96 -7.14 -10.67
C GLY A 140 8.44 -6.42 -9.44
N SER A 141 9.32 -5.77 -8.66
CA SER A 141 8.95 -4.84 -7.59
C SER A 141 8.83 -3.40 -8.10
N ASN A 142 8.35 -2.49 -7.23
CA ASN A 142 8.33 -1.06 -7.58
C ASN A 142 9.74 -0.47 -7.81
N PRO A 143 10.76 -0.68 -6.97
CA PRO A 143 12.11 -0.18 -7.23
C PRO A 143 12.67 -0.62 -8.59
N ASP A 144 12.45 -1.89 -8.98
CA ASP A 144 12.81 -2.37 -10.31
C ASP A 144 12.11 -1.57 -11.41
N MET A 145 10.79 -1.46 -11.35
CA MET A 145 10.00 -0.76 -12.37
C MET A 145 10.28 0.73 -12.40
N PHE A 146 10.55 1.34 -11.25
CA PHE A 146 10.92 2.75 -11.18
C PHE A 146 12.26 3.01 -11.86
N SER A 147 13.24 2.10 -11.67
CA SER A 147 14.51 2.16 -12.41
C SER A 147 14.27 2.06 -13.91
N GLN A 148 13.51 1.07 -14.36
CA GLN A 148 13.26 0.83 -15.78
C GLN A 148 12.55 2.04 -16.42
N ALA A 149 11.49 2.53 -15.82
CA ALA A 149 10.72 3.65 -16.35
C ALA A 149 11.50 4.97 -16.32
N ALA A 150 12.30 5.22 -15.28
CA ALA A 150 13.07 6.44 -15.16
C ALA A 150 14.27 6.45 -16.11
N LEU A 151 15.05 5.37 -16.15
CA LEU A 151 16.25 5.28 -16.96
C LEU A 151 15.95 5.20 -18.47
N SER A 152 14.81 4.61 -18.86
CA SER A 152 14.39 4.60 -20.28
C SER A 152 14.24 6.00 -20.87
N ARG A 153 13.90 7.02 -20.05
CA ARG A 153 13.84 8.43 -20.49
C ARG A 153 15.21 9.03 -20.84
N PHE A 154 16.28 8.38 -20.41
CA PHE A 154 17.67 8.73 -20.72
C PHE A 154 18.28 7.79 -21.75
N GLN A 155 17.45 7.02 -22.48
CA GLN A 155 17.89 6.04 -23.49
C GLN A 155 18.82 4.97 -22.91
N ILE A 156 18.59 4.58 -21.66
CA ILE A 156 19.23 3.46 -20.98
C ILE A 156 18.20 2.35 -20.85
N ASP A 157 18.50 1.18 -21.40
CA ASP A 157 17.75 -0.06 -21.15
C ASP A 157 18.36 -0.78 -19.94
N PRO A 158 17.76 -0.70 -18.75
CA PRO A 158 18.40 -1.22 -17.56
C PRO A 158 18.65 -2.72 -17.61
N LEU A 159 17.85 -3.47 -18.36
CA LEU A 159 17.99 -4.92 -18.48
C LEU A 159 19.14 -5.33 -19.42
N LYS A 160 19.66 -4.40 -20.24
CA LYS A 160 20.78 -4.63 -21.17
C LYS A 160 22.04 -3.85 -20.77
N ASP A 161 21.83 -2.59 -20.35
CA ASP A 161 22.92 -1.65 -20.11
C ASP A 161 23.46 -1.70 -18.68
N LEU A 162 22.75 -2.38 -17.74
CA LEU A 162 23.12 -2.47 -16.33
C LEU A 162 23.21 -3.92 -15.86
N ASN A 163 23.98 -4.14 -14.78
CA ASN A 163 24.01 -5.43 -14.07
C ASN A 163 23.08 -5.36 -12.86
N TYR A 164 21.88 -5.91 -12.95
CA TYR A 164 20.91 -5.93 -11.84
C TYR A 164 21.32 -6.93 -10.77
N ILE A 165 21.35 -6.44 -9.51
CA ILE A 165 21.63 -7.26 -8.31
C ILE A 165 20.38 -7.24 -7.43
N GLN A 166 19.77 -8.41 -7.24
CA GLN A 166 18.62 -8.57 -6.34
C GLN A 166 19.09 -8.70 -4.88
N LEU A 167 18.63 -7.79 -4.03
CA LEU A 167 19.02 -7.70 -2.61
C LEU A 167 18.01 -8.34 -1.66
N GLY A 168 16.83 -8.73 -2.17
CA GLY A 168 15.75 -9.34 -1.40
C GLY A 168 14.82 -8.34 -0.73
N THR A 169 15.35 -7.28 -0.13
CA THR A 169 14.58 -6.21 0.50
C THR A 169 15.22 -4.83 0.24
N ILE A 170 14.42 -3.77 0.27
CA ILE A 170 14.91 -2.40 0.07
C ILE A 170 15.92 -1.97 1.16
N GLY A 171 15.79 -2.49 2.37
CA GLY A 171 16.70 -2.18 3.49
C GLY A 171 18.14 -2.68 3.28
N GLN A 172 18.35 -3.64 2.38
CA GLN A 172 19.70 -4.14 2.05
C GLN A 172 20.47 -3.23 1.09
N GLY A 173 19.82 -2.22 0.51
CA GLY A 173 20.43 -1.36 -0.50
C GLY A 173 21.64 -0.57 0.01
N ILE A 174 21.48 0.14 1.14
CA ILE A 174 22.57 0.95 1.71
C ILE A 174 23.73 0.09 2.26
N PRO A 175 23.47 -0.99 3.01
CA PRO A 175 24.54 -1.93 3.37
C PRO A 175 25.33 -2.47 2.17
N ALA A 176 24.63 -2.89 1.10
CA ALA A 176 25.28 -3.40 -0.11
C ALA A 176 26.12 -2.34 -0.84
N LEU A 177 25.61 -1.09 -0.90
CA LEU A 177 26.33 0.04 -1.48
C LEU A 177 27.60 0.36 -0.67
N LYS A 178 27.51 0.37 0.67
CA LYS A 178 28.65 0.57 1.58
C LYS A 178 29.67 -0.55 1.47
N ALA A 179 29.23 -1.80 1.32
CA ALA A 179 30.12 -2.95 1.12
C ALA A 179 30.76 -3.00 -0.29
N GLY A 180 30.32 -2.14 -1.22
CA GLY A 180 30.83 -2.12 -2.59
C GLY A 180 30.37 -3.30 -3.45
N THR A 181 29.37 -4.07 -3.02
CA THR A 181 28.78 -5.17 -3.82
C THR A 181 27.92 -4.67 -4.96
N ILE A 182 27.41 -3.45 -4.84
CA ILE A 182 26.71 -2.68 -5.87
C ILE A 182 27.37 -1.30 -6.05
N ASP A 183 27.08 -0.64 -7.16
CA ASP A 183 27.63 0.69 -7.48
C ASP A 183 26.55 1.79 -7.33
N ALA A 184 25.29 1.41 -7.53
CA ALA A 184 24.12 2.25 -7.31
C ALA A 184 22.95 1.40 -6.80
N VAL A 185 21.93 2.04 -6.23
CA VAL A 185 20.70 1.39 -5.77
C VAL A 185 19.50 2.28 -6.03
N THR A 186 18.39 1.67 -6.44
CA THR A 186 17.09 2.36 -6.47
C THR A 186 16.44 2.24 -5.11
N THR A 187 16.14 3.37 -4.50
CA THR A 187 15.64 3.45 -3.14
C THR A 187 14.67 4.63 -2.96
N ASN A 188 14.14 4.80 -1.77
CA ASN A 188 13.26 5.91 -1.39
C ASN A 188 13.61 6.43 0.01
N ALA A 189 12.95 7.50 0.42
CA ALA A 189 13.08 8.03 1.77
C ALA A 189 12.70 6.97 2.84
N PRO A 190 13.48 6.88 3.93
CA PRO A 190 14.65 7.68 4.30
C PRO A 190 15.99 7.13 3.79
N HIS A 191 16.02 6.03 3.03
CA HIS A 191 17.28 5.37 2.63
C HIS A 191 18.15 6.24 1.72
N ASP A 192 17.54 7.10 0.90
CA ASP A 192 18.24 8.10 0.10
C ASP A 192 18.99 9.12 0.99
N LEU A 193 18.37 9.57 2.08
CA LEU A 193 19.03 10.44 3.06
C LEU A 193 20.17 9.71 3.79
N PHE A 194 19.98 8.44 4.16
CA PHE A 194 21.07 7.63 4.75
C PHE A 194 22.26 7.49 3.79
N ALA A 195 21.98 7.24 2.51
CA ALA A 195 23.03 7.19 1.50
C ALA A 195 23.81 8.52 1.42
N GLN A 196 23.10 9.65 1.39
CA GLN A 196 23.72 10.98 1.35
C GLN A 196 24.57 11.27 2.59
N ARG A 197 24.08 10.93 3.80
CA ARG A 197 24.88 11.07 5.06
C ARG A 197 26.14 10.21 5.06
N LEU A 198 26.16 9.09 4.34
CA LEU A 198 27.33 8.25 4.14
C LEU A 198 28.24 8.71 2.99
N GLY A 199 27.89 9.82 2.34
CA GLY A 199 28.66 10.43 1.27
C GLY A 199 28.40 9.85 -0.12
N PHE A 200 27.40 9.01 -0.30
CA PHE A 200 26.88 8.67 -1.63
C PHE A 200 26.07 9.84 -2.18
N LYS A 201 25.81 9.84 -3.48
CA LYS A 201 25.06 10.94 -4.10
C LYS A 201 23.77 10.45 -4.78
N VAL A 202 22.81 11.35 -4.88
CA VAL A 202 21.64 11.15 -5.73
C VAL A 202 22.09 11.33 -7.18
N ILE A 203 21.97 10.25 -7.98
CA ILE A 203 22.28 10.24 -9.40
C ILE A 203 21.05 10.65 -10.21
N LEU A 204 19.87 10.20 -9.78
CA LEU A 204 18.60 10.52 -10.40
C LEU A 204 17.50 10.64 -9.34
N ASP A 205 16.86 11.79 -9.27
CA ASP A 205 15.66 12.01 -8.47
C ASP A 205 14.41 11.59 -9.29
N ILE A 206 13.88 10.41 -9.00
CA ILE A 206 12.70 9.86 -9.66
C ILE A 206 11.44 10.61 -9.23
N THR A 207 11.39 11.11 -7.99
CA THR A 207 10.25 11.87 -7.47
C THR A 207 10.03 13.15 -8.26
N ALA A 208 11.11 13.87 -8.60
CA ALA A 208 11.06 15.11 -9.40
C ALA A 208 10.55 14.88 -10.82
N MET A 209 10.65 13.66 -11.35
CA MET A 209 10.17 13.33 -12.70
C MET A 209 8.64 13.28 -12.81
N LYS A 210 7.90 13.22 -11.70
CA LYS A 210 6.42 13.21 -11.62
C LYS A 210 5.77 12.16 -12.53
N ILE A 211 6.37 10.99 -12.66
CA ILE A 211 5.88 9.91 -13.54
C ILE A 211 4.61 9.30 -12.92
N PRO A 212 3.44 9.31 -13.63
CA PRO A 212 2.25 8.62 -13.17
C PRO A 212 2.52 7.12 -12.99
N PHE A 213 2.02 6.54 -11.90
CA PHE A 213 2.21 5.11 -11.62
C PHE A 213 1.25 4.63 -10.53
N ALA A 214 0.78 3.41 -10.61
CA ALA A 214 0.06 2.78 -9.50
C ALA A 214 1.07 2.39 -8.39
N ALA A 215 1.64 3.41 -7.71
CA ALA A 215 2.81 3.23 -6.86
C ALA A 215 2.50 2.54 -5.53
N THR A 216 1.35 2.86 -4.92
CA THR A 216 0.89 2.18 -3.71
C THR A 216 -0.61 1.98 -3.80
N VAL A 217 -1.04 0.72 -3.75
CA VAL A 217 -2.43 0.31 -3.92
C VAL A 217 -2.89 -0.56 -2.76
N LEU A 218 -4.20 -0.63 -2.56
CA LEU A 218 -4.87 -1.57 -1.69
C LEU A 218 -5.36 -2.73 -2.56
N LEU A 219 -4.84 -3.93 -2.31
CA LEU A 219 -5.09 -5.13 -3.10
C LEU A 219 -5.91 -6.14 -2.30
N SER A 220 -6.87 -6.79 -2.95
CA SER A 220 -7.62 -7.93 -2.43
C SER A 220 -7.86 -8.96 -3.53
N ALA A 221 -8.50 -10.07 -3.20
CA ALA A 221 -9.02 -11.02 -4.17
C ALA A 221 -10.52 -10.78 -4.40
N ARG A 222 -11.02 -10.96 -5.62
CA ARG A 222 -12.45 -10.75 -5.96
C ARG A 222 -13.37 -11.65 -5.11
N ASN A 223 -12.98 -12.91 -4.91
CA ASN A 223 -13.71 -13.82 -4.04
C ASN A 223 -13.72 -13.37 -2.56
N THR A 224 -12.67 -12.69 -2.09
CA THR A 224 -12.63 -12.07 -0.77
C THR A 224 -13.55 -10.84 -0.72
N VAL A 225 -13.54 -10.02 -1.77
CA VAL A 225 -14.44 -8.87 -1.92
C VAL A 225 -15.90 -9.31 -1.85
N GLU A 226 -16.26 -10.42 -2.50
CA GLU A 226 -17.63 -10.95 -2.47
C GLU A 226 -18.03 -11.46 -1.07
N ARG A 227 -17.14 -12.19 -0.41
CA ARG A 227 -17.43 -12.80 0.91
C ARG A 227 -17.34 -11.81 2.08
N LYS A 228 -16.46 -10.82 2.00
CA LYS A 228 -16.11 -9.88 3.08
C LYS A 228 -16.32 -8.41 2.68
N GLN A 229 -17.33 -8.13 1.87
CA GLN A 229 -17.58 -6.77 1.35
C GLN A 229 -17.74 -5.74 2.47
N GLN A 230 -18.48 -6.09 3.52
CA GLN A 230 -18.73 -5.17 4.64
C GLN A 230 -17.45 -4.91 5.44
N GLU A 231 -16.66 -5.96 5.69
CA GLU A 231 -15.38 -5.85 6.40
C GLU A 231 -14.38 -5.00 5.61
N LEU A 232 -14.31 -5.20 4.30
CA LEU A 232 -13.45 -4.39 3.43
C LEU A 232 -13.92 -2.93 3.34
N ALA A 233 -15.22 -2.65 3.33
CA ALA A 233 -15.76 -1.29 3.39
C ALA A 233 -15.38 -0.59 4.71
N LYS A 234 -15.47 -1.29 5.84
CA LYS A 234 -15.02 -0.80 7.15
C LYS A 234 -13.49 -0.59 7.18
N PHE A 235 -12.75 -1.53 6.58
CA PHE A 235 -11.29 -1.40 6.43
C PHE A 235 -10.94 -0.14 5.63
N MET A 236 -11.61 0.14 4.53
CA MET A 236 -11.37 1.34 3.71
C MET A 236 -11.67 2.64 4.47
N ARG A 237 -12.73 2.67 5.30
CA ARG A 237 -13.02 3.81 6.18
C ARG A 237 -11.93 4.03 7.22
N ALA A 238 -11.51 2.96 7.91
CA ALA A 238 -10.41 3.02 8.87
C ALA A 238 -9.09 3.47 8.21
N TYR A 239 -8.84 2.99 7.00
CA TYR A 239 -7.66 3.36 6.23
C TYR A 239 -7.69 4.84 5.79
N ALA A 240 -8.84 5.36 5.37
CA ALA A 240 -9.00 6.78 5.07
C ALA A 240 -8.80 7.67 6.30
N GLU A 241 -9.30 7.26 7.48
CA GLU A 241 -9.03 7.96 8.75
C GLU A 241 -7.54 7.93 9.10
N ALA A 242 -6.86 6.81 8.85
CA ALA A 242 -5.42 6.71 9.04
C ALA A 242 -4.61 7.58 8.07
N MET A 243 -5.06 7.73 6.82
CA MET A 243 -4.47 8.67 5.86
C MET A 243 -4.63 10.13 6.33
N HIS A 244 -5.80 10.48 6.87
CA HIS A 244 -6.01 11.80 7.46
C HIS A 244 -5.08 12.03 8.65
N TYR A 245 -4.99 11.06 9.57
CA TYR A 245 -4.06 11.11 10.71
C TYR A 245 -2.61 11.27 10.26
N PHE A 246 -2.19 10.49 9.27
CA PHE A 246 -0.85 10.58 8.67
C PHE A 246 -0.48 12.00 8.24
N LEU A 247 -1.43 12.73 7.64
CA LEU A 247 -1.21 14.08 7.12
C LEU A 247 -1.44 15.20 8.14
N THR A 248 -2.09 14.93 9.28
CA THR A 248 -2.51 15.97 10.23
C THR A 248 -1.92 15.81 11.64
N ASN A 249 -1.39 14.64 11.98
CA ASN A 249 -0.78 14.37 13.28
C ASN A 249 0.69 13.96 13.12
N SER A 250 1.57 14.93 12.97
CA SER A 250 3.00 14.69 12.72
C SER A 250 3.69 13.94 13.86
N GLU A 251 3.35 14.25 15.13
CA GLU A 251 3.95 13.60 16.30
C GLU A 251 3.59 12.13 16.38
N GLY A 252 2.31 11.80 16.35
CA GLY A 252 1.85 10.41 16.43
C GLY A 252 2.26 9.59 15.21
N THR A 253 2.30 10.22 14.03
CA THR A 253 2.81 9.57 12.81
C THR A 253 4.29 9.23 12.96
N ASN A 254 5.12 10.15 13.47
CA ASN A 254 6.55 9.93 13.68
C ASN A 254 6.80 8.76 14.63
N GLN A 255 6.08 8.71 15.77
CA GLN A 255 6.19 7.63 16.76
C GLN A 255 5.84 6.25 16.14
N ILE A 256 4.75 6.18 15.39
CA ILE A 256 4.33 4.93 14.74
C ILE A 256 5.33 4.51 13.65
N VAL A 257 5.78 5.46 12.83
CA VAL A 257 6.80 5.21 11.81
C VAL A 257 8.08 4.64 12.45
N ALA A 258 8.59 5.28 13.51
CA ALA A 258 9.77 4.81 14.24
C ALA A 258 9.62 3.36 14.73
N LYS A 259 8.44 3.03 15.27
CA LYS A 259 8.14 1.67 15.76
C LYS A 259 8.29 0.60 14.67
N TYR A 260 7.82 0.87 13.45
CA TYR A 260 7.79 -0.12 12.36
C TYR A 260 9.05 -0.11 11.51
N THR A 261 9.63 1.06 11.25
CA THR A 261 10.87 1.19 10.47
C THR A 261 12.13 0.87 11.27
N LYS A 262 12.04 0.89 12.60
CA LYS A 262 13.18 0.79 13.53
C LYS A 262 14.20 1.93 13.37
N VAL A 263 13.76 3.07 12.84
CA VAL A 263 14.54 4.30 12.74
C VAL A 263 14.15 5.19 13.91
N GLU A 264 15.07 5.39 14.86
CA GLU A 264 14.84 6.20 16.07
C GLU A 264 15.06 7.69 15.84
N ASP A 265 15.86 8.06 14.82
CA ASP A 265 16.14 9.44 14.45
C ASP A 265 14.86 10.13 13.96
N ARG A 266 14.34 11.04 14.81
CA ARG A 266 13.09 11.76 14.58
C ARG A 266 13.14 12.66 13.33
N GLU A 267 14.29 13.26 13.03
CA GLU A 267 14.46 14.13 11.86
C GLU A 267 14.44 13.31 10.57
N VAL A 268 15.08 12.14 10.59
CA VAL A 268 15.07 11.20 9.47
C VAL A 268 13.65 10.72 9.18
N ASN A 269 12.88 10.39 10.23
CA ASN A 269 11.48 10.00 10.06
C ASN A 269 10.63 11.18 9.56
N ALA A 270 10.85 12.40 10.08
CA ALA A 270 10.13 13.60 9.63
C ALA A 270 10.39 13.86 8.13
N TYR A 271 11.65 13.78 7.69
CA TYR A 271 12.02 13.86 6.29
C TYR A 271 11.27 12.83 5.42
N ALA A 272 11.23 11.58 5.86
CA ALA A 272 10.56 10.52 5.12
C ALA A 272 9.03 10.71 5.07
N ILE A 273 8.42 11.16 6.18
CA ILE A 273 6.99 11.47 6.27
C ILE A 273 6.65 12.64 5.34
N GLU A 274 7.42 13.71 5.36
CA GLU A 274 7.24 14.86 4.49
C GLU A 274 7.35 14.46 3.01
N SER A 275 8.42 13.76 2.63
CA SER A 275 8.63 13.25 1.27
C SER A 275 7.43 12.42 0.78
N GLU A 276 6.88 11.55 1.62
CA GLU A 276 5.72 10.72 1.27
C GLU A 276 4.43 11.53 1.20
N SER A 277 4.23 12.52 2.10
CA SER A 277 3.00 13.31 2.22
C SER A 277 2.64 14.06 0.93
N HIS A 278 3.65 14.48 0.17
CA HIS A 278 3.47 15.15 -1.12
C HIS A 278 3.00 14.24 -2.26
N ALA A 279 3.07 12.93 -2.07
CA ALA A 279 2.73 11.94 -3.11
C ALA A 279 1.42 11.19 -2.84
N VAL A 280 0.88 11.28 -1.63
CA VAL A 280 -0.34 10.55 -1.25
C VAL A 280 -1.62 11.21 -1.75
N GLN A 281 -2.62 10.39 -2.03
CA GLN A 281 -3.96 10.82 -2.44
C GLN A 281 -4.95 10.72 -1.27
N ARG A 282 -5.81 11.72 -1.13
CA ARG A 282 -6.83 11.77 -0.06
C ARG A 282 -8.07 10.93 -0.35
N THR A 283 -8.35 10.67 -1.62
CA THR A 283 -9.59 10.02 -2.07
C THR A 283 -9.56 8.51 -2.08
N LEU A 284 -8.37 7.90 -2.02
CA LEU A 284 -8.12 6.47 -2.26
C LEU A 284 -8.59 5.99 -3.65
N GLN A 285 -8.95 6.91 -4.54
CA GLN A 285 -9.40 6.59 -5.90
C GLN A 285 -8.25 6.03 -6.72
N VAL A 286 -8.51 4.98 -7.50
CA VAL A 286 -7.53 4.44 -8.46
C VAL A 286 -7.43 5.38 -9.66
N ASP A 287 -6.19 5.75 -10.00
CA ASP A 287 -5.88 6.56 -11.19
C ASP A 287 -5.52 5.61 -12.35
N PRO A 288 -6.34 5.56 -13.42
CA PRO A 288 -6.09 4.67 -14.55
C PRO A 288 -4.80 4.98 -15.29
N LYS A 289 -4.31 6.24 -15.28
CA LYS A 289 -3.07 6.63 -15.97
C LYS A 289 -1.84 5.87 -15.47
N GLY A 290 -1.80 5.56 -14.18
CA GLY A 290 -0.74 4.75 -13.61
C GLY A 290 -0.77 3.30 -14.06
N ILE A 291 -1.96 2.75 -14.29
CA ILE A 291 -2.16 1.41 -14.83
C ILE A 291 -1.78 1.38 -16.32
N GLU A 292 -2.24 2.35 -17.09
CA GLU A 292 -1.91 2.50 -18.53
C GLU A 292 -0.40 2.50 -18.77
N LEU A 293 0.35 3.28 -17.96
CA LEU A 293 1.80 3.31 -18.07
C LEU A 293 2.41 1.93 -17.79
N ILE A 294 1.96 1.23 -16.76
CA ILE A 294 2.44 -0.10 -16.41
C ILE A 294 2.17 -1.09 -17.54
N LEU A 295 0.95 -1.08 -18.10
CA LEU A 295 0.58 -1.92 -19.24
C LEU A 295 1.45 -1.63 -20.46
N GLY A 296 1.70 -0.35 -20.75
CA GLY A 296 2.60 0.08 -21.82
C GLY A 296 4.04 -0.41 -21.64
N LEU A 297 4.58 -0.34 -20.42
CA LEU A 297 5.92 -0.86 -20.11
C LEU A 297 6.03 -2.37 -20.30
N MET A 298 4.94 -3.11 -20.01
CA MET A 298 4.92 -4.56 -20.15
C MET A 298 4.63 -5.06 -21.56
N SER A 299 4.06 -4.24 -22.44
CA SER A 299 3.52 -4.66 -23.75
C SER A 299 4.52 -5.40 -24.64
N LYS A 300 5.82 -5.04 -24.55
CA LYS A 300 6.89 -5.71 -25.31
C LYS A 300 7.15 -7.15 -24.85
N SER A 301 7.01 -7.43 -23.57
CA SER A 301 7.28 -8.76 -22.97
C SER A 301 6.01 -9.57 -22.70
N MET A 302 4.84 -8.92 -22.73
CA MET A 302 3.53 -9.49 -22.43
C MET A 302 2.49 -8.92 -23.40
N PRO A 303 2.32 -9.52 -24.62
CA PRO A 303 1.43 -8.99 -25.65
C PRO A 303 -0.02 -8.77 -25.19
N GLN A 304 -0.54 -9.61 -24.28
CA GLN A 304 -1.89 -9.47 -23.72
C GLN A 304 -2.08 -8.17 -22.91
N ALA A 305 -1.02 -7.53 -22.44
CA ALA A 305 -1.10 -6.23 -21.77
C ALA A 305 -1.59 -5.12 -22.72
N THR A 306 -1.40 -5.28 -24.03
CA THR A 306 -1.82 -4.28 -25.04
C THR A 306 -3.34 -4.16 -25.16
N SER A 307 -4.08 -5.25 -24.93
CA SER A 307 -5.55 -5.29 -25.02
C SER A 307 -6.25 -5.12 -23.66
N ALA A 308 -5.50 -5.09 -22.58
CA ALA A 308 -6.05 -4.95 -21.22
C ALA A 308 -6.55 -3.51 -20.98
N LYS A 309 -7.73 -3.37 -20.39
CA LYS A 309 -8.33 -2.07 -20.04
C LYS A 309 -8.04 -1.75 -18.57
N PRO A 310 -7.64 -0.52 -18.23
CA PRO A 310 -7.37 -0.15 -16.82
C PRO A 310 -8.49 -0.48 -15.85
N GLU A 311 -9.75 -0.41 -16.30
CA GLU A 311 -10.95 -0.68 -15.50
C GLU A 311 -11.04 -2.14 -15.03
N ASP A 312 -10.38 -3.07 -15.72
CA ASP A 312 -10.38 -4.50 -15.35
C ASP A 312 -9.56 -4.78 -14.07
N PHE A 313 -8.72 -3.83 -13.65
CA PHE A 313 -7.75 -4.00 -12.58
C PHE A 313 -8.25 -3.57 -11.21
N TYR A 314 -9.35 -2.80 -11.12
CA TYR A 314 -9.83 -2.27 -9.85
C TYR A 314 -11.35 -2.39 -9.71
N ASP A 315 -11.79 -2.33 -8.46
CA ASP A 315 -13.19 -2.27 -8.08
C ASP A 315 -13.50 -0.87 -7.53
N PRO A 316 -14.28 -0.05 -8.23
CA PRO A 316 -14.53 1.32 -7.81
C PRO A 316 -15.45 1.44 -6.60
N ARG A 317 -16.21 0.41 -6.23
CA ARG A 317 -17.24 0.47 -5.20
C ARG A 317 -16.77 1.05 -3.89
N PHE A 318 -15.57 0.67 -3.43
CA PHE A 318 -15.06 1.06 -2.11
C PHE A 318 -14.72 2.55 -2.01
N PHE A 319 -14.00 3.11 -2.99
CA PHE A 319 -13.67 4.54 -2.96
C PHE A 319 -14.85 5.41 -3.41
N THR A 320 -15.74 4.89 -4.24
CA THR A 320 -17.01 5.53 -4.59
C THR A 320 -17.92 5.64 -3.37
N ASP A 321 -18.07 4.58 -2.55
CA ASP A 321 -18.80 4.61 -1.29
C ASP A 321 -18.22 5.67 -0.32
N LEU A 322 -16.92 5.75 -0.17
CA LEU A 322 -16.28 6.76 0.67
C LEU A 322 -16.61 8.19 0.22
N ARG A 323 -16.67 8.43 -1.08
CA ARG A 323 -17.03 9.72 -1.66
C ARG A 323 -18.50 10.02 -1.50
N ASP A 324 -19.36 9.12 -1.99
CA ASP A 324 -20.82 9.34 -2.16
C ASP A 324 -21.56 9.32 -0.82
N SER A 325 -21.06 8.60 0.19
CA SER A 325 -21.55 8.69 1.56
C SER A 325 -21.23 10.01 2.27
N GLY A 326 -20.47 10.90 1.64
CA GLY A 326 -20.00 12.14 2.25
C GLY A 326 -18.90 11.93 3.31
N PHE A 327 -18.41 10.70 3.48
CA PHE A 327 -17.41 10.37 4.49
C PHE A 327 -16.11 11.14 4.26
N LEU A 328 -15.60 11.18 3.03
CA LEU A 328 -14.38 11.93 2.70
C LEU A 328 -14.57 13.44 2.92
N LYS A 329 -15.72 14.01 2.54
CA LYS A 329 -16.01 15.43 2.77
C LYS A 329 -16.02 15.76 4.27
N LYS A 330 -16.61 14.88 5.10
CA LYS A 330 -16.59 15.05 6.57
C LYS A 330 -15.17 14.96 7.13
N LEU A 331 -14.32 14.09 6.56
CA LEU A 331 -12.96 13.83 7.02
C LEU A 331 -12.00 14.96 6.64
N TRP A 332 -12.07 15.47 5.41
CA TRP A 332 -11.11 16.42 4.85
C TRP A 332 -11.59 17.86 4.79
N GLY A 333 -12.91 18.11 4.90
CA GLY A 333 -13.51 19.43 4.70
C GLY A 333 -13.16 19.98 3.31
N ASP A 334 -12.75 21.25 3.28
CA ASP A 334 -12.37 21.95 2.04
C ASP A 334 -11.00 21.51 1.48
N LYS A 335 -10.30 20.60 2.16
CA LYS A 335 -9.00 20.06 1.75
C LYS A 335 -9.09 18.80 0.88
N LEU A 336 -10.32 18.38 0.49
CA LEU A 336 -10.52 17.18 -0.35
C LEU A 336 -10.09 17.46 -1.83
#